data_a0df7099d0dc84707ccc1a6aa7031982
#
_entry.id   a0df7099d0dc84707ccc1a6aa7031982
#
_cell.length_a   1.000
_cell.length_b   1.000
_cell.length_c   1.000
_cell.angle_alpha   90.00
_cell.angle_beta   90.00
_cell.angle_gamma   90.00
#
_symmetry.space_group_name_H-M   'P 1'
#
loop_
_entity.id
_entity.type
_entity.pdbx_description
1 polymer ?
#
loop_
_entity_poly.entity_id
_entity_poly.type
_entity_poly.pdbx_seq_one_letter_code
_entity_poly.pdbx_strand_id
1 'polypeptide(L)'
;MATDELSVQPQARRTGPSVGTRKRLVPYWLMGPAGVYLLIFLVIPLGILVYTSLESGGLLEGFRFTGNFANYTTQLAEYKTQFLRSIEYSVIVTIACLLLAYPMTYWIAFYGGRWKSSILLLILLPFFVSYVIRTVQWKFLLGDTGIILGPLKSIGLVPDSFHVLATPFAVVAGITYNYLPFTALPLYVALERIDRSLVEAAKDLYSSKWQAFRHVVWPLSLPGVFAAFLLTFVPATGDYVNASILGGPGTTMIGNIIQTKFLQELDYPAAAALSVVLMVIMLVLASFYARILGTEDATLAAGATGG
;
A
#
# COMPACT_ATOMS: atom_id res chain seq x y z
N MET A 1 -1.41 -75.95 -47.78
CA MET A 1 -0.84 -74.60 -47.78
C MET A 1 -2.01 -73.66 -47.64
N ALA A 2 -2.36 -73.37 -46.42
CA ALA A 2 -3.50 -72.54 -46.07
C ALA A 2 -2.98 -71.23 -45.43
N THR A 3 -3.25 -70.13 -46.04
CA THR A 3 -2.90 -68.79 -45.60
C THR A 3 -4.05 -68.28 -44.73
N ASP A 4 -3.75 -68.13 -43.48
CA ASP A 4 -4.64 -67.62 -42.45
C ASP A 4 -4.72 -66.09 -42.55
N GLU A 5 -5.84 -65.54 -43.03
CA GLU A 5 -6.13 -64.13 -43.04
C GLU A 5 -6.59 -63.67 -41.65
N LEU A 6 -5.72 -63.03 -40.92
CA LEU A 6 -6.06 -62.35 -39.67
C LEU A 6 -6.92 -61.11 -39.95
N SER A 7 -8.21 -61.24 -39.77
CA SER A 7 -9.18 -60.12 -39.81
C SER A 7 -9.00 -59.22 -38.60
N VAL A 8 -8.39 -58.04 -38.82
CA VAL A 8 -8.31 -56.97 -37.84
C VAL A 8 -9.69 -56.33 -37.66
N GLN A 9 -10.35 -56.61 -36.54
CA GLN A 9 -11.59 -55.96 -36.18
C GLN A 9 -11.28 -54.49 -35.77
N PRO A 10 -12.05 -53.48 -36.28
CA PRO A 10 -11.91 -52.09 -35.85
C PRO A 10 -12.38 -51.94 -34.42
N GLN A 11 -11.45 -51.53 -33.50
CA GLN A 11 -11.80 -51.16 -32.14
C GLN A 11 -12.79 -50.00 -32.12
N ALA A 12 -13.98 -50.24 -31.64
CA ALA A 12 -14.99 -49.24 -31.41
C ALA A 12 -14.43 -48.15 -30.44
N ARG A 13 -14.30 -46.92 -30.94
CA ARG A 13 -13.99 -45.76 -30.15
C ARG A 13 -15.03 -45.64 -29.05
N ARG A 14 -14.66 -45.99 -27.83
CA ARG A 14 -15.43 -45.67 -26.63
C ARG A 14 -15.50 -44.14 -26.52
N THR A 15 -16.62 -43.57 -26.93
CA THR A 15 -16.98 -42.19 -26.59
C THR A 15 -17.14 -42.13 -25.08
N GLY A 16 -16.14 -41.58 -24.41
CA GLY A 16 -16.24 -41.31 -22.98
C GLY A 16 -17.43 -40.36 -22.72
N PRO A 17 -18.05 -40.47 -21.55
CA PRO A 17 -19.21 -39.62 -21.22
C PRO A 17 -18.81 -38.16 -21.35
N SER A 18 -19.64 -37.39 -22.09
CA SER A 18 -19.49 -35.96 -22.24
C SER A 18 -19.32 -35.32 -20.86
N VAL A 19 -18.17 -34.66 -20.65
CA VAL A 19 -17.86 -33.90 -19.41
C VAL A 19 -18.85 -32.75 -19.36
N GLY A 20 -20.01 -33.03 -18.79
CA GLY A 20 -21.17 -32.14 -18.79
C GLY A 20 -20.87 -30.78 -18.15
N THR A 21 -21.67 -29.83 -18.52
CA THR A 21 -21.80 -28.43 -18.09
C THR A 21 -21.67 -28.25 -16.55
N ARG A 22 -21.91 -29.28 -15.77
CA ARG A 22 -21.76 -29.32 -14.31
C ARG A 22 -20.34 -28.98 -13.83
N LYS A 23 -19.28 -29.35 -14.57
CA LYS A 23 -17.89 -29.02 -14.19
C LYS A 23 -17.55 -27.54 -14.35
N ARG A 24 -18.29 -26.79 -15.17
CA ARG A 24 -18.08 -25.36 -15.36
C ARG A 24 -18.64 -24.49 -14.21
N LEU A 25 -19.61 -24.99 -13.46
CA LEU A 25 -20.24 -24.24 -12.36
C LEU A 25 -19.55 -24.44 -11.00
N VAL A 26 -18.74 -25.48 -10.84
CA VAL A 26 -18.03 -25.76 -9.58
C VAL A 26 -17.15 -24.59 -9.12
N PRO A 27 -16.35 -23.90 -9.97
CA PRO A 27 -15.58 -22.75 -9.56
C PRO A 27 -16.45 -21.61 -9.02
N TYR A 28 -17.58 -21.34 -9.66
CA TYR A 28 -18.52 -20.28 -9.24
C TYR A 28 -19.18 -20.61 -7.90
N TRP A 29 -19.51 -21.88 -7.65
CA TRP A 29 -20.06 -22.34 -6.37
C TRP A 29 -19.04 -22.26 -5.23
N LEU A 30 -17.78 -22.57 -5.51
CA LEU A 30 -16.68 -22.44 -4.53
C LEU A 30 -16.34 -20.96 -4.25
N MET A 31 -16.43 -20.08 -5.26
CA MET A 31 -16.20 -18.65 -5.10
C MET A 31 -17.43 -17.91 -4.56
N GLY A 32 -18.60 -18.50 -4.63
CA GLY A 32 -19.88 -17.88 -4.24
C GLY A 32 -19.87 -17.32 -2.82
N PRO A 33 -19.55 -18.08 -1.79
CA PRO A 33 -19.56 -17.57 -0.41
C PRO A 33 -18.58 -16.41 -0.21
N ALA A 34 -17.36 -16.47 -0.77
CA ALA A 34 -16.39 -15.39 -0.72
C ALA A 34 -16.86 -14.16 -1.50
N GLY A 35 -17.48 -14.36 -2.68
CA GLY A 35 -18.04 -13.28 -3.49
C GLY A 35 -19.20 -12.57 -2.79
N VAL A 36 -20.12 -13.32 -2.17
CA VAL A 36 -21.22 -12.75 -1.38
C VAL A 36 -20.69 -11.99 -0.17
N TYR A 37 -19.71 -12.53 0.53
CA TYR A 37 -19.06 -11.82 1.64
C TYR A 37 -18.47 -10.49 1.19
N LEU A 38 -17.70 -10.47 0.11
CA LEU A 38 -17.11 -9.25 -0.44
C LEU A 38 -18.19 -8.25 -0.90
N LEU A 39 -19.27 -8.72 -1.52
CA LEU A 39 -20.36 -7.86 -1.95
C LEU A 39 -21.03 -7.19 -0.75
N ILE A 40 -21.34 -7.94 0.31
CA ILE A 40 -22.01 -7.40 1.49
C ILE A 40 -21.09 -6.44 2.26
N PHE A 41 -19.85 -6.84 2.55
CA PHE A 41 -18.96 -6.10 3.45
C PHE A 41 -18.08 -5.06 2.75
N LEU A 42 -17.98 -5.06 1.43
CA LEU A 42 -17.24 -4.06 0.67
C LEU A 42 -18.17 -3.14 -0.11
N VAL A 43 -19.05 -3.70 -0.94
CA VAL A 43 -19.84 -2.90 -1.89
C VAL A 43 -20.95 -2.14 -1.18
N ILE A 44 -21.65 -2.77 -0.21
CA ILE A 44 -22.74 -2.09 0.51
C ILE A 44 -22.23 -0.88 1.33
N PRO A 45 -21.17 -0.99 2.18
CA PRO A 45 -20.66 0.17 2.88
C PRO A 45 -20.15 1.29 1.96
N LEU A 46 -19.50 0.95 0.85
CA LEU A 46 -19.09 1.95 -0.14
C LEU A 46 -20.31 2.61 -0.80
N GLY A 47 -21.36 1.85 -1.09
CA GLY A 47 -22.63 2.39 -1.61
C GLY A 47 -23.28 3.34 -0.59
N ILE A 48 -23.30 2.99 0.69
CA ILE A 48 -23.79 3.87 1.77
C ILE A 48 -22.93 5.13 1.85
N LEU A 49 -21.62 5.02 1.77
CA LEU A 49 -20.74 6.19 1.79
C LEU A 49 -21.05 7.17 0.65
N VAL A 50 -21.22 6.65 -0.59
CA VAL A 50 -21.62 7.47 -1.75
C VAL A 50 -23.03 8.04 -1.55
N TYR A 51 -23.97 7.26 -1.01
CA TYR A 51 -25.33 7.74 -0.71
C TYR A 51 -25.29 8.90 0.28
N THR A 52 -24.61 8.73 1.43
CA THR A 52 -24.48 9.76 2.46
C THR A 52 -23.77 11.02 1.95
N SER A 53 -22.80 10.90 1.04
CA SER A 53 -22.12 12.05 0.44
C SER A 53 -23.03 12.97 -0.37
N LEU A 54 -24.19 12.47 -0.82
CA LEU A 54 -25.19 13.21 -1.58
C LEU A 54 -26.36 13.70 -0.71
N GLU A 55 -26.32 13.44 0.59
CA GLU A 55 -27.31 13.94 1.53
C GLU A 55 -27.07 15.43 1.87
N SER A 56 -28.12 16.07 2.36
CA SER A 56 -28.09 17.39 2.95
C SER A 56 -28.85 17.39 4.27
N GLY A 57 -28.56 18.33 5.14
CA GLY A 57 -29.17 18.45 6.46
C GLY A 57 -28.15 18.44 7.58
N GLY A 58 -28.60 18.27 8.79
CA GLY A 58 -27.77 18.24 9.99
C GLY A 58 -28.43 17.43 11.10
N LEU A 59 -27.77 17.31 12.24
CA LEU A 59 -28.25 16.54 13.40
C LEU A 59 -29.64 16.93 13.89
N LEU A 60 -29.98 18.21 13.84
CA LEU A 60 -31.27 18.71 14.34
C LEU A 60 -32.42 18.52 13.34
N GLU A 61 -32.12 18.67 12.05
CA GLU A 61 -33.12 18.61 10.97
C GLU A 61 -33.22 17.22 10.34
N GLY A 62 -32.26 16.36 10.66
CA GLY A 62 -32.07 15.04 10.03
C GLY A 62 -31.43 15.13 8.65
N PHE A 63 -30.78 14.04 8.25
CA PHE A 63 -30.13 13.92 6.94
C PHE A 63 -31.16 13.41 5.93
N ARG A 64 -31.16 14.02 4.73
CA ARG A 64 -32.06 13.65 3.64
C ARG A 64 -31.30 13.55 2.34
N PHE A 65 -31.62 12.54 1.54
CA PHE A 65 -31.04 12.41 0.21
C PHE A 65 -31.61 13.50 -0.71
N THR A 66 -30.72 14.37 -1.18
CA THR A 66 -31.09 15.50 -2.05
C THR A 66 -30.34 15.48 -3.38
N GLY A 67 -29.41 14.54 -3.57
CA GLY A 67 -28.52 14.51 -4.74
C GLY A 67 -27.58 15.71 -4.76
N ASN A 68 -27.11 16.18 -3.61
CA ASN A 68 -26.33 17.40 -3.47
C ASN A 68 -24.87 17.21 -3.91
N PHE A 69 -24.59 17.37 -5.20
CA PHE A 69 -23.21 17.35 -5.72
C PHE A 69 -22.37 18.55 -5.29
N ALA A 70 -22.97 19.61 -4.78
CA ALA A 70 -22.23 20.76 -4.29
C ALA A 70 -21.33 20.41 -3.08
N ASN A 71 -21.69 19.36 -2.31
CA ASN A 71 -20.84 18.86 -1.22
C ASN A 71 -19.41 18.59 -1.72
N TYR A 72 -19.25 17.97 -2.90
CA TYR A 72 -17.92 17.65 -3.45
C TYR A 72 -17.13 18.89 -3.81
N THR A 73 -17.75 19.85 -4.51
CA THR A 73 -17.06 21.06 -4.95
C THR A 73 -16.71 21.99 -3.81
N THR A 74 -17.64 22.15 -2.86
CA THR A 74 -17.44 22.98 -1.68
C THR A 74 -16.34 22.42 -0.79
N GLN A 75 -16.44 21.14 -0.42
CA GLN A 75 -15.45 20.51 0.44
C GLN A 75 -14.06 20.43 -0.21
N LEU A 76 -13.98 20.16 -1.52
CA LEU A 76 -12.72 20.13 -2.23
C LEU A 76 -12.07 21.52 -2.31
N ALA A 77 -12.86 22.56 -2.51
CA ALA A 77 -12.36 23.94 -2.55
C ALA A 77 -11.85 24.39 -1.17
N GLU A 78 -12.60 24.09 -0.11
CA GLU A 78 -12.28 24.45 1.27
C GLU A 78 -11.02 23.73 1.78
N TYR A 79 -10.90 22.41 1.50
CA TYR A 79 -9.81 21.59 2.06
C TYR A 79 -8.73 21.23 1.03
N LYS A 80 -8.61 21.98 -0.08
CA LYS A 80 -7.59 21.77 -1.11
C LYS A 80 -6.17 21.70 -0.53
N THR A 81 -5.85 22.57 0.41
CA THR A 81 -4.52 22.62 1.04
C THR A 81 -4.21 21.34 1.80
N GLN A 82 -5.21 20.78 2.52
CA GLN A 82 -5.05 19.55 3.28
C GLN A 82 -4.93 18.33 2.35
N PHE A 83 -5.66 18.30 1.22
CA PHE A 83 -5.48 17.29 0.18
C PHE A 83 -4.06 17.31 -0.39
N LEU A 84 -3.57 18.48 -0.81
CA LEU A 84 -2.22 18.61 -1.38
C LEU A 84 -1.15 18.22 -0.36
N ARG A 85 -1.30 18.66 0.89
CA ARG A 85 -0.38 18.31 1.97
C ARG A 85 -0.37 16.80 2.25
N SER A 86 -1.54 16.15 2.25
CA SER A 86 -1.61 14.69 2.43
C SER A 86 -0.87 13.95 1.33
N ILE A 87 -1.01 14.38 0.09
CA ILE A 87 -0.28 13.79 -1.06
C ILE A 87 1.22 14.07 -0.91
N GLU A 88 1.61 15.29 -0.61
CA GLU A 88 3.02 15.68 -0.40
C GLU A 88 3.68 14.84 0.69
N TYR A 89 3.07 14.77 1.88
CA TYR A 89 3.62 13.99 3.00
C TYR A 89 3.69 12.51 2.66
N SER A 90 2.68 11.95 2.00
CA SER A 90 2.68 10.54 1.60
C SER A 90 3.75 10.22 0.58
N VAL A 91 4.03 11.11 -0.36
CA VAL A 91 5.15 10.97 -1.30
C VAL A 91 6.48 10.98 -0.56
N ILE A 92 6.69 11.96 0.33
CA ILE A 92 7.93 12.07 1.13
C ILE A 92 8.10 10.82 2.01
N VAL A 93 7.05 10.38 2.71
CA VAL A 93 7.05 9.17 3.53
C VAL A 93 7.40 7.94 2.70
N THR A 94 6.77 7.78 1.54
CA THR A 94 7.01 6.62 0.67
C THR A 94 8.44 6.59 0.16
N ILE A 95 8.97 7.73 -0.26
CA ILE A 95 10.38 7.85 -0.67
C ILE A 95 11.30 7.54 0.51
N ALA A 96 11.03 8.08 1.70
CA ALA A 96 11.83 7.81 2.89
C ALA A 96 11.79 6.33 3.27
N CYS A 97 10.60 5.70 3.26
CA CYS A 97 10.45 4.27 3.50
C CYS A 97 11.23 3.44 2.47
N LEU A 98 11.14 3.75 1.19
CA LEU A 98 11.88 3.06 0.14
C LEU A 98 13.40 3.20 0.30
N LEU A 99 13.87 4.40 0.59
CA LEU A 99 15.30 4.67 0.81
C LEU A 99 15.86 3.93 2.03
N LEU A 100 15.07 3.74 3.07
CA LEU A 100 15.46 2.98 4.26
C LEU A 100 15.29 1.47 4.06
N ALA A 101 14.15 1.05 3.53
CA ALA A 101 13.82 -0.37 3.40
C ALA A 101 14.62 -1.06 2.30
N TYR A 102 14.89 -0.39 1.17
CA TYR A 102 15.56 -1.03 0.04
C TYR A 102 16.98 -1.52 0.40
N PRO A 103 17.90 -0.71 0.93
CA PRO A 103 19.22 -1.18 1.31
C PRO A 103 19.17 -2.23 2.42
N MET A 104 18.24 -2.10 3.37
CA MET A 104 18.05 -3.05 4.46
C MET A 104 17.59 -4.40 3.91
N THR A 105 16.55 -4.44 3.09
CA THR A 105 16.01 -5.68 2.50
C THR A 105 16.97 -6.29 1.49
N TYR A 106 17.70 -5.48 0.72
CA TYR A 106 18.76 -5.94 -0.15
C TYR A 106 19.84 -6.69 0.64
N TRP A 107 20.29 -6.11 1.75
CA TRP A 107 21.27 -6.77 2.60
C TRP A 107 20.73 -8.08 3.19
N ILE A 108 19.49 -8.09 3.66
CA ILE A 108 18.84 -9.29 4.21
C ILE A 108 18.74 -10.38 3.12
N ALA A 109 18.27 -10.04 1.92
CA ALA A 109 18.06 -11.00 0.83
C ALA A 109 19.37 -11.64 0.36
N PHE A 110 20.42 -10.86 0.17
CA PHE A 110 21.67 -11.36 -0.40
C PHE A 110 22.72 -11.78 0.62
N TYR A 111 22.74 -11.17 1.79
CA TYR A 111 23.80 -11.37 2.79
C TYR A 111 23.29 -11.89 4.14
N GLY A 112 21.99 -11.90 4.43
CA GLY A 112 21.41 -12.27 5.72
C GLY A 112 21.62 -13.75 6.14
N GLY A 113 21.89 -14.65 5.18
CA GLY A 113 22.16 -16.06 5.44
C GLY A 113 21.10 -16.73 6.32
N ARG A 114 21.53 -17.42 7.38
CA ARG A 114 20.65 -18.09 8.35
C ARG A 114 19.83 -17.13 9.23
N TRP A 115 20.20 -15.85 9.28
CA TRP A 115 19.56 -14.86 10.12
C TRP A 115 18.40 -14.11 9.44
N LYS A 116 18.13 -14.36 8.15
CA LYS A 116 17.08 -13.68 7.37
C LYS A 116 15.74 -13.64 8.11
N SER A 117 15.25 -14.80 8.54
CA SER A 117 13.96 -14.91 9.22
C SER A 117 13.92 -14.16 10.55
N SER A 118 15.01 -14.21 11.31
CA SER A 118 15.11 -13.50 12.59
C SER A 118 15.12 -11.99 12.41
N ILE A 119 15.83 -11.49 11.39
CA ILE A 119 15.91 -10.05 11.10
C ILE A 119 14.54 -9.56 10.58
N LEU A 120 13.87 -10.33 9.71
CA LEU A 120 12.52 -10.00 9.26
C LEU A 120 11.53 -9.98 10.42
N LEU A 121 11.61 -10.96 11.33
CA LEU A 121 10.80 -10.96 12.53
C LEU A 121 11.05 -9.72 13.39
N LEU A 122 12.30 -9.29 13.54
CA LEU A 122 12.65 -8.08 14.28
C LEU A 122 12.04 -6.81 13.64
N ILE A 123 12.01 -6.72 12.31
CA ILE A 123 11.37 -5.62 11.59
C ILE A 123 9.85 -5.62 11.83
N LEU A 124 9.25 -6.81 11.94
CA LEU A 124 7.81 -6.98 12.18
C LEU A 124 7.43 -6.84 13.66
N LEU A 125 8.37 -7.02 14.58
CA LEU A 125 8.09 -7.03 16.02
C LEU A 125 7.33 -5.79 16.49
N PRO A 126 7.63 -4.56 16.04
CA PRO A 126 6.85 -3.39 16.40
C PRO A 126 5.36 -3.46 16.01
N PHE A 127 5.00 -4.29 15.03
CA PHE A 127 3.60 -4.45 14.59
C PHE A 127 2.69 -5.10 15.65
N PHE A 128 3.25 -5.86 16.56
CA PHE A 128 2.50 -6.45 17.67
C PHE A 128 2.11 -5.43 18.74
N VAL A 129 2.66 -4.21 18.65
CA VAL A 129 2.26 -3.08 19.50
C VAL A 129 1.22 -2.24 18.77
N SER A 130 0.20 -1.77 19.49
CA SER A 130 -0.84 -0.90 18.92
C SER A 130 -0.25 0.30 18.19
N TYR A 131 -0.83 0.61 17.02
CA TYR A 131 -0.43 1.75 16.18
C TYR A 131 -0.43 3.07 16.95
N VAL A 132 -1.52 3.34 17.70
CA VAL A 132 -1.66 4.56 18.49
C VAL A 132 -0.59 4.64 19.59
N ILE A 133 -0.35 3.54 20.31
CA ILE A 133 0.66 3.49 21.38
C ILE A 133 2.05 3.80 20.81
N ARG A 134 2.41 3.22 19.66
CA ARG A 134 3.68 3.51 18.98
C ARG A 134 3.81 4.99 18.64
N THR A 135 2.76 5.59 18.11
CA THR A 135 2.77 7.02 17.76
C THR A 135 2.88 7.91 19.00
N VAL A 136 2.21 7.55 20.10
CA VAL A 136 2.35 8.26 21.38
C VAL A 136 3.79 8.15 21.91
N GLN A 137 4.44 7.00 21.77
CA GLN A 137 5.86 6.87 22.17
C GLN A 137 6.78 7.79 21.34
N TRP A 138 6.49 7.98 20.06
CA TRP A 138 7.19 8.97 19.23
C TRP A 138 7.02 10.39 19.78
N LYS A 139 5.83 10.74 20.30
CA LYS A 139 5.60 12.03 20.95
C LYS A 139 6.50 12.22 22.18
N PHE A 140 6.68 11.18 23.00
CA PHE A 140 7.61 11.26 24.13
C PHE A 140 9.07 11.32 23.67
N LEU A 141 9.43 10.58 22.62
CA LEU A 141 10.79 10.55 22.08
C LEU A 141 11.22 11.90 21.51
N LEU A 142 10.33 12.55 20.74
CA LEU A 142 10.57 13.83 20.05
C LEU A 142 10.20 15.06 20.90
N GLY A 143 9.65 14.87 22.08
CA GLY A 143 9.30 15.96 22.98
C GLY A 143 10.52 16.74 23.49
N ASP A 144 10.32 17.99 23.88
CA ASP A 144 11.41 18.88 24.32
C ASP A 144 12.19 18.34 25.53
N THR A 145 11.50 17.65 26.44
CA THR A 145 12.07 16.95 27.60
C THR A 145 12.27 15.46 27.32
N GLY A 146 12.14 15.03 26.07
CA GLY A 146 12.23 13.64 25.65
C GLY A 146 13.68 13.12 25.67
N ILE A 147 13.80 11.82 25.40
CA ILE A 147 15.10 11.10 25.46
C ILE A 147 16.11 11.65 24.44
N ILE A 148 15.63 12.22 23.32
CA ILE A 148 16.52 12.77 22.28
C ILE A 148 16.81 14.25 22.53
N LEU A 149 15.77 15.09 22.61
CA LEU A 149 15.96 16.55 22.68
C LEU A 149 16.37 17.03 24.06
N GLY A 150 15.91 16.38 25.13
CA GLY A 150 16.25 16.78 26.49
C GLY A 150 17.76 16.82 26.73
N PRO A 151 18.51 15.74 26.49
CA PRO A 151 19.99 15.77 26.62
C PRO A 151 20.67 16.76 25.67
N LEU A 152 20.19 16.86 24.39
CA LEU A 152 20.79 17.77 23.41
C LEU A 152 20.63 19.25 23.81
N LYS A 153 19.48 19.61 24.40
CA LYS A 153 19.25 20.95 24.97
C LYS A 153 20.08 21.18 26.23
N SER A 154 20.16 20.18 27.13
CA SER A 154 20.91 20.31 28.40
C SER A 154 22.41 20.53 28.20
N ILE A 155 23.01 20.01 27.12
CA ILE A 155 24.41 20.23 26.77
C ILE A 155 24.63 21.42 25.81
N GLY A 156 23.56 22.17 25.50
CA GLY A 156 23.63 23.38 24.67
C GLY A 156 23.88 23.16 23.19
N LEU A 157 23.75 21.92 22.70
CA LEU A 157 23.86 21.62 21.25
C LEU A 157 22.67 22.11 20.43
N VAL A 158 21.50 22.23 21.07
CA VAL A 158 20.27 22.68 20.44
C VAL A 158 19.65 23.77 21.32
N PRO A 159 19.24 24.92 20.74
CA PRO A 159 18.62 25.99 21.50
C PRO A 159 17.25 25.56 22.08
N ASP A 160 16.89 26.13 23.24
CA ASP A 160 15.60 25.82 23.91
C ASP A 160 14.37 26.10 23.03
N SER A 161 14.49 27.06 22.12
CA SER A 161 13.44 27.42 21.16
C SER A 161 13.23 26.41 20.03
N PHE A 162 14.09 25.39 19.91
CA PHE A 162 13.95 24.39 18.87
C PHE A 162 12.97 23.31 19.32
N HIS A 163 11.94 23.09 18.51
CA HIS A 163 10.90 22.09 18.73
C HIS A 163 10.78 21.19 17.51
N VAL A 164 10.67 19.89 17.73
CA VAL A 164 10.44 18.90 16.66
C VAL A 164 8.95 18.58 16.55
N LEU A 165 8.24 18.50 17.67
CA LEU A 165 6.79 18.27 17.66
C LEU A 165 6.07 19.44 16.99
N ALA A 166 4.87 19.15 16.47
CA ALA A 166 4.04 20.09 15.71
C ALA A 166 4.67 20.55 14.38
N THR A 167 5.70 19.85 13.90
CA THR A 167 6.35 20.14 12.60
C THR A 167 6.02 19.08 11.55
N PRO A 168 6.15 19.41 10.24
CA PRO A 168 6.05 18.42 9.17
C PRO A 168 7.02 17.24 9.34
N PHE A 169 8.21 17.51 9.84
CA PHE A 169 9.21 16.47 10.09
C PHE A 169 8.74 15.42 11.11
N ALA A 170 8.13 15.83 12.22
CA ALA A 170 7.62 14.90 13.22
C ALA A 170 6.54 13.99 12.66
N VAL A 171 5.61 14.56 11.87
CA VAL A 171 4.53 13.80 11.22
C VAL A 171 5.10 12.81 10.22
N VAL A 172 5.95 13.26 9.32
CA VAL A 172 6.57 12.41 8.28
C VAL A 172 7.42 11.31 8.91
N ALA A 173 8.22 11.60 9.93
CA ALA A 173 9.05 10.62 10.62
C ALA A 173 8.21 9.55 11.33
N GLY A 174 7.12 9.96 12.01
CA GLY A 174 6.20 9.03 12.66
C GLY A 174 5.48 8.11 11.68
N ILE A 175 4.98 8.68 10.57
CA ILE A 175 4.34 7.90 9.50
C ILE A 175 5.37 6.94 8.87
N THR A 176 6.58 7.41 8.56
CA THR A 176 7.65 6.59 7.98
C THR A 176 7.97 5.38 8.86
N TYR A 177 8.17 5.60 10.16
CA TYR A 177 8.40 4.51 11.11
C TYR A 177 7.25 3.49 11.11
N ASN A 178 6.02 3.96 11.12
CA ASN A 178 4.85 3.09 11.19
C ASN A 178 4.65 2.28 9.89
N TYR A 179 5.01 2.81 8.73
CA TYR A 179 4.82 2.13 7.43
C TYR A 179 6.08 1.42 6.90
N LEU A 180 7.24 1.59 7.54
CA LEU A 180 8.49 0.94 7.12
C LEU A 180 8.37 -0.58 6.91
N PRO A 181 7.72 -1.38 7.78
CA PRO A 181 7.55 -2.82 7.57
C PRO A 181 6.66 -3.15 6.36
N PHE A 182 5.64 -2.34 6.05
CA PHE A 182 4.80 -2.52 4.86
C PHE A 182 5.59 -2.30 3.57
N THR A 183 6.61 -1.44 3.61
CA THR A 183 7.54 -1.22 2.50
C THR A 183 8.56 -2.36 2.41
N ALA A 184 9.11 -2.79 3.56
CA ALA A 184 10.18 -3.77 3.62
C ALA A 184 9.77 -5.17 3.15
N LEU A 185 8.56 -5.63 3.51
CA LEU A 185 8.13 -6.99 3.18
C LEU A 185 8.02 -7.26 1.69
N PRO A 186 7.30 -6.48 0.87
CA PRO A 186 7.22 -6.74 -0.57
C PRO A 186 8.56 -6.56 -1.27
N LEU A 187 9.38 -5.61 -0.82
CA LEU A 187 10.75 -5.45 -1.32
C LEU A 187 11.60 -6.68 -1.06
N TYR A 188 11.56 -7.20 0.17
CA TYR A 188 12.29 -8.41 0.52
C TYR A 188 11.84 -9.60 -0.34
N VAL A 189 10.52 -9.80 -0.49
CA VAL A 189 9.98 -10.91 -1.29
C VAL A 189 10.43 -10.82 -2.75
N ALA A 190 10.46 -9.64 -3.32
CA ALA A 190 10.92 -9.44 -4.68
C ALA A 190 12.43 -9.70 -4.83
N LEU A 191 13.24 -9.16 -3.91
CA LEU A 191 14.69 -9.34 -3.91
C LEU A 191 15.11 -10.78 -3.63
N GLU A 192 14.40 -11.50 -2.77
CA GLU A 192 14.69 -12.90 -2.45
C GLU A 192 14.40 -13.86 -3.62
N ARG A 193 13.47 -13.48 -4.51
CA ARG A 193 13.14 -14.26 -5.73
C ARG A 193 14.15 -14.12 -6.85
N ILE A 194 15.06 -13.16 -6.78
CA ILE A 194 16.09 -12.96 -7.80
C ILE A 194 17.09 -14.11 -7.71
N ASP A 195 17.26 -14.84 -8.84
CA ASP A 195 18.24 -15.92 -8.94
C ASP A 195 19.66 -15.36 -8.77
N ARG A 196 20.39 -15.94 -7.83
CA ARG A 196 21.76 -15.53 -7.53
C ARG A 196 22.71 -15.75 -8.72
N SER A 197 22.43 -16.76 -9.56
CA SER A 197 23.21 -17.02 -10.76
C SER A 197 23.18 -15.84 -11.73
N LEU A 198 22.04 -15.14 -11.85
CA LEU A 198 21.92 -13.93 -12.67
C LEU A 198 22.78 -12.79 -12.11
N VAL A 199 22.84 -12.67 -10.78
CA VAL A 199 23.66 -11.64 -10.13
C VAL A 199 25.16 -11.96 -10.26
N GLU A 200 25.54 -13.23 -10.22
CA GLU A 200 26.92 -13.69 -10.42
C GLU A 200 27.35 -13.48 -11.88
N ALA A 201 26.54 -13.92 -12.85
CA ALA A 201 26.79 -13.68 -14.27
C ALA A 201 26.90 -12.18 -14.61
N ALA A 202 26.06 -11.35 -13.96
CA ALA A 202 26.15 -9.91 -14.14
C ALA A 202 27.45 -9.31 -13.58
N LYS A 203 28.00 -9.85 -12.50
CA LYS A 203 29.31 -9.41 -11.97
C LYS A 203 30.46 -9.80 -12.90
N ASP A 204 30.34 -10.92 -13.59
CA ASP A 204 31.34 -11.37 -14.54
C ASP A 204 31.31 -10.54 -15.85
N LEU A 205 30.11 -10.15 -16.30
CA LEU A 205 29.90 -9.31 -17.48
C LEU A 205 30.20 -7.83 -17.22
N TYR A 206 29.85 -7.34 -16.05
CA TYR A 206 30.05 -5.94 -15.67
C TYR A 206 31.18 -5.82 -14.67
N SER A 207 32.17 -5.01 -14.98
CA SER A 207 33.37 -4.83 -14.15
C SER A 207 33.11 -4.21 -12.76
N SER A 208 31.88 -3.74 -12.48
CA SER A 208 31.51 -3.17 -11.18
C SER A 208 30.21 -3.73 -10.59
N LYS A 209 30.20 -3.90 -9.25
CA LYS A 209 29.02 -4.32 -8.48
C LYS A 209 27.83 -3.37 -8.66
N TRP A 210 28.09 -2.08 -8.85
CA TRP A 210 27.06 -1.05 -9.08
C TRP A 210 26.38 -1.22 -10.44
N GLN A 211 27.13 -1.58 -11.48
CA GLN A 211 26.57 -1.85 -12.80
C GLN A 211 25.71 -3.11 -12.80
N ALA A 212 26.15 -4.20 -12.16
CA ALA A 212 25.36 -5.41 -11.96
C ALA A 212 24.07 -5.11 -11.19
N PHE A 213 24.14 -4.29 -10.13
CA PHE A 213 22.96 -3.83 -9.40
C PHE A 213 21.99 -3.06 -10.31
N ARG A 214 22.48 -2.04 -11.01
CA ARG A 214 21.64 -1.15 -11.82
C ARG A 214 20.97 -1.84 -13.01
N HIS A 215 21.67 -2.82 -13.66
CA HIS A 215 21.18 -3.45 -14.87
C HIS A 215 20.43 -4.76 -14.62
N VAL A 216 20.64 -5.42 -13.48
CA VAL A 216 20.02 -6.71 -13.19
C VAL A 216 19.14 -6.65 -11.94
N VAL A 217 19.70 -6.30 -10.78
CA VAL A 217 18.94 -6.37 -9.52
C VAL A 217 17.84 -5.32 -9.46
N TRP A 218 18.14 -4.08 -9.82
CA TRP A 218 17.18 -2.99 -9.78
C TRP A 218 15.97 -3.25 -10.68
N PRO A 219 16.10 -3.57 -11.98
CA PRO A 219 14.95 -3.85 -12.84
C PRO A 219 14.12 -5.05 -12.35
N LEU A 220 14.78 -6.14 -11.93
CA LEU A 220 14.09 -7.33 -11.43
C LEU A 220 13.38 -7.11 -10.09
N SER A 221 13.79 -6.11 -9.29
CA SER A 221 13.15 -5.76 -8.03
C SER A 221 12.01 -4.76 -8.20
N LEU A 222 11.85 -4.12 -9.35
CA LEU A 222 10.82 -3.10 -9.59
C LEU A 222 9.40 -3.54 -9.20
N PRO A 223 8.93 -4.77 -9.49
CA PRO A 223 7.60 -5.20 -9.04
C PRO A 223 7.44 -5.12 -7.52
N GLY A 224 8.51 -5.41 -6.76
CA GLY A 224 8.52 -5.26 -5.30
C GLY A 224 8.52 -3.80 -4.84
N VAL A 225 9.27 -2.93 -5.52
CA VAL A 225 9.27 -1.49 -5.26
C VAL A 225 7.87 -0.92 -5.46
N PHE A 226 7.18 -1.38 -6.46
CA PHE A 226 5.85 -0.94 -6.80
C PHE A 226 4.79 -1.42 -5.80
N ALA A 227 4.85 -2.68 -5.41
CA ALA A 227 3.97 -3.18 -4.35
C ALA A 227 4.21 -2.42 -3.04
N ALA A 228 5.47 -2.17 -2.69
CA ALA A 228 5.87 -1.38 -1.53
C ALA A 228 5.35 0.06 -1.59
N PHE A 229 5.46 0.69 -2.77
CA PHE A 229 4.92 2.03 -2.99
C PHE A 229 3.43 2.09 -2.68
N LEU A 230 2.61 1.23 -3.28
CA LEU A 230 1.15 1.24 -3.08
C LEU A 230 0.77 0.95 -1.63
N LEU A 231 1.41 -0.05 -1.02
CA LEU A 231 1.12 -0.45 0.37
C LEU A 231 1.53 0.61 1.39
N THR A 232 2.39 1.54 1.02
CA THR A 232 2.81 2.65 1.88
C THR A 232 2.07 3.93 1.55
N PHE A 233 2.02 4.33 0.28
CA PHE A 233 1.48 5.61 -0.17
C PHE A 233 -0.02 5.75 0.12
N VAL A 234 -0.81 4.73 -0.23
CA VAL A 234 -2.27 4.81 -0.11
C VAL A 234 -2.71 5.00 1.35
N PRO A 235 -2.29 4.16 2.33
CA PRO A 235 -2.71 4.36 3.70
C PRO A 235 -2.04 5.59 4.35
N ALA A 236 -0.81 5.95 3.97
CA ALA A 236 -0.15 7.15 4.49
C ALA A 236 -0.91 8.44 4.13
N THR A 237 -1.58 8.49 2.97
CA THR A 237 -2.36 9.67 2.55
C THR A 237 -3.57 9.92 3.45
N GLY A 238 -4.19 8.86 3.99
CA GLY A 238 -5.31 8.93 4.92
C GLY A 238 -4.91 8.97 6.40
N ASP A 239 -3.62 9.01 6.71
CA ASP A 239 -3.16 8.92 8.10
C ASP A 239 -3.54 10.14 8.93
N TYR A 240 -4.52 9.98 9.79
CA TYR A 240 -4.94 11.01 10.74
C TYR A 240 -4.27 10.86 12.11
N VAL A 241 -3.81 9.68 12.48
CA VAL A 241 -3.30 9.39 13.83
C VAL A 241 -1.98 10.08 14.09
N ASN A 242 -0.99 9.88 13.19
CA ASN A 242 0.30 10.55 13.33
C ASN A 242 0.16 12.07 13.24
N ALA A 243 -0.64 12.56 12.29
CA ALA A 243 -0.85 14.00 12.13
C ALA A 243 -1.56 14.62 13.34
N SER A 244 -2.48 13.91 14.01
CA SER A 244 -3.14 14.39 15.25
C SER A 244 -2.23 14.37 16.47
N ILE A 245 -1.35 13.37 16.60
CA ILE A 245 -0.53 13.18 17.82
C ILE A 245 0.80 13.94 17.73
N LEU A 246 1.45 13.93 16.58
CA LEU A 246 2.78 14.51 16.37
C LEU A 246 2.76 15.87 15.69
N GLY A 247 1.67 16.17 14.98
CA GLY A 247 1.50 17.40 14.24
C GLY A 247 0.93 18.54 15.04
N GLY A 248 0.65 19.65 14.34
CA GLY A 248 0.04 20.86 14.86
C GLY A 248 -0.90 21.49 13.81
N PRO A 249 -1.44 22.68 14.05
CA PRO A 249 -2.40 23.34 13.15
C PRO A 249 -1.91 23.46 11.70
N GLY A 250 -0.60 23.68 11.53
CA GLY A 250 0.04 23.81 10.22
C GLY A 250 0.30 22.48 9.50
N THR A 251 0.08 21.32 10.11
CA THR A 251 0.41 20.01 9.56
C THR A 251 -0.80 19.09 9.39
N THR A 252 -2.01 19.64 9.54
CA THR A 252 -3.27 18.92 9.38
C THR A 252 -3.39 18.29 7.99
N MET A 253 -3.66 17.01 7.94
CA MET A 253 -3.87 16.21 6.72
C MET A 253 -5.38 16.02 6.45
N ILE A 254 -5.72 15.54 5.26
CA ILE A 254 -7.13 15.33 4.89
C ILE A 254 -7.81 14.28 5.79
N GLY A 255 -7.09 13.26 6.25
CA GLY A 255 -7.60 12.27 7.20
C GLY A 255 -8.08 12.89 8.51
N ASN A 256 -7.38 13.93 9.01
CA ASN A 256 -7.81 14.68 10.21
C ASN A 256 -9.12 15.43 9.97
N ILE A 257 -9.29 16.07 8.82
CA ILE A 257 -10.51 16.78 8.47
C ILE A 257 -11.69 15.80 8.39
N ILE A 258 -11.52 14.67 7.71
CA ILE A 258 -12.55 13.63 7.64
C ILE A 258 -12.94 13.15 9.05
N GLN A 259 -11.96 12.90 9.92
CA GLN A 259 -12.19 12.50 11.30
C GLN A 259 -12.95 13.57 12.07
N THR A 260 -12.55 14.83 11.98
CA THR A 260 -13.20 15.97 12.67
C THR A 260 -14.64 16.14 12.20
N LYS A 261 -14.88 16.15 10.90
CA LYS A 261 -16.23 16.23 10.31
C LYS A 261 -17.12 15.08 10.79
N PHE A 262 -16.58 13.86 10.81
CA PHE A 262 -17.36 12.67 11.17
C PHE A 262 -17.61 12.55 12.69
N LEU A 263 -16.59 12.74 13.53
CA LEU A 263 -16.66 12.45 14.97
C LEU A 263 -16.97 13.66 15.84
N GLN A 264 -16.57 14.87 15.45
CA GLN A 264 -16.70 16.07 16.28
C GLN A 264 -17.83 16.98 15.78
N GLU A 265 -17.87 17.26 14.49
CA GLU A 265 -18.89 18.11 13.88
C GLU A 265 -20.17 17.33 13.55
N LEU A 266 -20.09 16.00 13.44
CA LEU A 266 -21.18 15.09 13.07
C LEU A 266 -21.83 15.47 11.73
N ASP A 267 -21.03 16.10 10.86
CA ASP A 267 -21.37 16.44 9.48
C ASP A 267 -21.06 15.27 8.56
N TYR A 268 -21.92 14.26 8.60
CA TYR A 268 -21.71 13.02 7.85
C TYR A 268 -21.67 13.21 6.34
N PRO A 269 -22.51 14.07 5.72
CA PRO A 269 -22.44 14.32 4.28
C PRO A 269 -21.09 14.91 3.84
N ALA A 270 -20.54 15.89 4.58
CA ALA A 270 -19.24 16.47 4.28
C ALA A 270 -18.10 15.46 4.47
N ALA A 271 -18.10 14.70 5.57
CA ALA A 271 -17.12 13.65 5.83
C ALA A 271 -17.15 12.57 4.73
N ALA A 272 -18.35 12.15 4.32
CA ALA A 272 -18.53 11.16 3.26
C ALA A 272 -18.06 11.71 1.90
N ALA A 273 -18.37 12.95 1.55
CA ALA A 273 -17.93 13.59 0.31
C ALA A 273 -16.40 13.64 0.22
N LEU A 274 -15.72 14.10 1.30
CA LEU A 274 -14.26 14.12 1.38
C LEU A 274 -13.65 12.72 1.25
N SER A 275 -14.27 11.72 1.89
CA SER A 275 -13.81 10.31 1.83
C SER A 275 -13.95 9.73 0.42
N VAL A 276 -15.06 10.01 -0.28
CA VAL A 276 -15.27 9.58 -1.67
C VAL A 276 -14.26 10.25 -2.60
N VAL A 277 -14.00 11.55 -2.45
CA VAL A 277 -12.98 12.26 -3.24
C VAL A 277 -11.60 11.64 -3.01
N LEU A 278 -11.22 11.40 -1.75
CA LEU A 278 -9.95 10.75 -1.43
C LEU A 278 -9.86 9.36 -2.05
N MET A 279 -10.91 8.55 -1.91
CA MET A 279 -10.99 7.20 -2.49
C MET A 279 -10.82 7.23 -4.02
N VAL A 280 -11.51 8.13 -4.72
CA VAL A 280 -11.41 8.27 -6.19
C VAL A 280 -10.01 8.67 -6.60
N ILE A 281 -9.40 9.66 -5.93
CA ILE A 281 -8.02 10.07 -6.17
C ILE A 281 -7.07 8.88 -6.01
N MET A 282 -7.19 8.12 -4.92
CA MET A 282 -6.33 6.96 -4.66
C MET A 282 -6.54 5.85 -5.68
N LEU A 283 -7.79 5.56 -6.08
CA LEU A 283 -8.08 4.58 -7.12
C LEU A 283 -7.52 4.98 -8.49
N VAL A 284 -7.62 6.26 -8.86
CA VAL A 284 -7.04 6.77 -10.10
C VAL A 284 -5.52 6.65 -10.09
N LEU A 285 -4.88 7.09 -9.00
CA LEU A 285 -3.43 7.00 -8.86
C LEU A 285 -2.94 5.54 -8.87
N ALA A 286 -3.62 4.65 -8.13
CA ALA A 286 -3.29 3.22 -8.10
C ALA A 286 -3.50 2.56 -9.48
N SER A 287 -4.59 2.90 -10.18
CA SER A 287 -4.87 2.37 -11.51
C SER A 287 -3.90 2.87 -12.57
N PHE A 288 -3.55 4.16 -12.52
CA PHE A 288 -2.53 4.75 -13.40
C PHE A 288 -1.18 4.07 -13.19
N TYR A 289 -0.80 3.89 -11.94
CA TYR A 289 0.42 3.23 -11.55
C TYR A 289 0.46 1.75 -12.00
N ALA A 290 -0.64 1.00 -11.78
CA ALA A 290 -0.75 -0.40 -12.24
C ALA A 290 -0.68 -0.53 -13.77
N ARG A 291 -1.20 0.45 -14.52
CA ARG A 291 -1.11 0.44 -15.99
C ARG A 291 0.30 0.65 -16.53
N ILE A 292 1.06 1.55 -15.91
CA ILE A 292 2.46 1.79 -16.32
C ILE A 292 3.28 0.51 -16.21
N LEU A 293 3.01 -0.32 -15.22
CA LEU A 293 3.75 -1.55 -14.94
C LEU A 293 3.24 -2.77 -15.69
N GLY A 294 1.93 -2.91 -15.83
CA GLY A 294 1.33 -4.03 -16.57
C GLY A 294 1.71 -4.05 -18.05
N THR A 295 2.14 -2.90 -18.61
CA THR A 295 2.63 -2.82 -19.98
C THR A 295 4.05 -3.38 -20.13
N GLU A 296 4.89 -3.32 -19.10
CA GLU A 296 6.25 -3.89 -19.16
C GLU A 296 6.24 -5.42 -19.11
N ASP A 297 5.41 -6.01 -18.25
CA ASP A 297 5.26 -7.48 -18.19
C ASP A 297 4.69 -8.06 -19.50
N ALA A 298 3.77 -7.37 -20.14
CA ALA A 298 3.21 -7.80 -21.43
C ALA A 298 4.23 -7.72 -22.57
N THR A 299 5.11 -6.73 -22.58
CA THR A 299 6.16 -6.59 -23.61
C THR A 299 7.29 -7.61 -23.42
N LEU A 300 7.66 -7.93 -22.19
CA LEU A 300 8.65 -8.96 -21.88
C LEU A 300 8.13 -10.36 -22.21
N ALA A 301 6.84 -10.65 -21.93
CA ALA A 301 6.21 -11.91 -22.30
C ALA A 301 6.07 -12.08 -23.83
N ALA A 302 5.76 -11.01 -24.56
CA ALA A 302 5.68 -11.04 -26.03
C ALA A 302 7.04 -11.20 -26.69
N GLY A 303 8.12 -10.66 -26.11
CA GLY A 303 9.49 -10.84 -26.59
C GLY A 303 10.04 -12.24 -26.39
N ALA A 304 9.57 -12.96 -25.36
CA ALA A 304 10.02 -14.33 -25.05
C ALA A 304 9.36 -15.41 -25.92
N THR A 305 8.25 -15.10 -26.60
CA THR A 305 7.52 -16.04 -27.49
C THR A 305 7.85 -15.86 -28.97
N GLY A 306 8.70 -14.90 -29.34
CA GLY A 306 9.07 -14.56 -30.73
C GLY A 306 10.49 -14.94 -31.12
N GLY A 307 11.21 -15.79 -30.35
CA GLY A 307 12.56 -16.27 -30.66
C GLY A 307 12.61 -17.73 -31.03
#